data_0249949968a2b51183813a20b9e7d227
#
_entry.id   0249949968a2b51183813a20b9e7d227
#
_cell.length_a   1.000
_cell.length_b   1.000
_cell.length_c   1.000
_cell.angle_alpha   90.00
_cell.angle_beta   90.00
_cell.angle_gamma   90.00
#
_symmetry.space_group_name_H-M   'P 1'
#
loop_
_entity.id
_entity.type
_entity.pdbx_description
1 polymer ?
#
loop_
_entity_poly.entity_id
_entity_poly.type
_entity_poly.pdbx_seq_one_letter_code
_entity_poly.pdbx_strand_id
1 'polypeptide(L)'
;MKTYKKLKFVGFGNIESWSAYSILEKRLRFSNKYKLVKIKTFLSRNKTSIKIEDNNYYKRPTIRINGAGISLRDKVKGEKIGTKSQFLIKKGQFLLSKIDARNGAFGVVPEELEGGVITGNFWTFDVNYNVINPYFLQLITKTKQFQDLSQSASVGTTNRNYLQEESFLNFHIPLPSISEQEAIVKNYYDKITQATTYEQQAETLEKNIENYLFESLGIEELDKRKKIGLNIIESKRIERWDIPFLMGESSLKSKYSIHRMGEYIVEIATGTTPPTSRKEYFRGDINFYTPSDINNKILLNADRKVSLLAVKDKKVRVFKKNTLLFVGIGSTVGKVGIIGNEFATSNQQITGFNVDENMLLTEYVYYYFTYFKNVTTKEQTKATLPIVNQEKIMNILIPIPPKETQQAIINQIDTYKNEIKILRERATLLKQQAEQEFEQTIFS
;
A
#
# COMPACT_ATOMS: atom_id res chain seq x y z
N MET A 1 36.44 17.74 0.58
CA MET A 1 36.78 18.49 1.81
C MET A 1 35.58 18.42 2.75
N LYS A 2 35.69 17.70 3.89
CA LYS A 2 34.65 17.72 4.93
C LYS A 2 34.73 19.05 5.66
N THR A 3 33.76 19.94 5.47
CA THR A 3 33.61 21.17 6.23
C THR A 3 33.23 20.81 7.67
N TYR A 4 34.15 20.95 8.60
CA TYR A 4 33.84 20.84 10.02
C TYR A 4 32.90 21.99 10.40
N LYS A 5 31.70 21.66 10.91
CA LYS A 5 30.75 22.63 11.45
C LYS A 5 31.45 23.41 12.60
N LYS A 6 31.33 24.73 12.58
CA LYS A 6 31.90 25.64 13.59
C LYS A 6 31.44 25.24 14.99
N LEU A 7 32.34 25.25 15.95
CA LEU A 7 32.06 25.11 17.39
C LEU A 7 30.98 26.12 17.80
N LYS A 8 29.95 25.63 18.51
CA LYS A 8 28.88 26.45 19.06
C LYS A 8 29.05 26.54 20.56
N PHE A 9 29.27 27.75 21.08
CA PHE A 9 29.33 28.02 22.51
C PHE A 9 27.93 28.35 23.02
N VAL A 10 27.52 27.72 24.12
CA VAL A 10 26.25 27.97 24.79
C VAL A 10 26.56 28.34 26.24
N GLY A 11 26.06 29.47 26.73
CA GLY A 11 26.25 29.90 28.12
C GLY A 11 25.54 28.91 29.06
N PHE A 12 26.21 28.52 30.16
CA PHE A 12 25.72 27.54 31.13
C PHE A 12 24.31 27.84 31.66
N GLY A 13 23.97 29.10 31.90
CA GLY A 13 22.65 29.52 32.34
C GLY A 13 21.53 29.38 31.31
N ASN A 14 21.87 29.07 30.04
CA ASN A 14 20.92 28.89 28.94
C ASN A 14 20.73 27.42 28.57
N ILE A 15 21.28 26.47 29.36
CA ILE A 15 21.18 25.05 29.14
C ILE A 15 19.94 24.53 29.87
N GLU A 16 18.86 24.34 29.14
CA GLU A 16 17.62 23.73 29.64
C GLU A 16 17.71 22.20 29.67
N SER A 17 18.64 21.60 28.94
CA SER A 17 18.90 20.16 28.89
C SER A 17 20.31 19.86 28.45
N TRP A 18 20.97 18.87 29.09
CA TRP A 18 22.30 18.37 28.74
C TRP A 18 22.34 17.50 27.48
N SER A 19 21.28 17.41 26.73
CA SER A 19 21.27 16.73 25.45
C SER A 19 22.04 17.53 24.41
N ALA A 20 23.07 16.92 23.78
CA ALA A 20 23.79 17.52 22.66
C ALA A 20 22.84 17.92 21.53
N TYR A 21 21.75 17.20 21.35
CA TYR A 21 20.69 17.50 20.38
C TYR A 21 19.95 18.81 20.75
N SER A 22 19.58 18.99 21.99
CA SER A 22 18.93 20.21 22.49
C SER A 22 19.86 21.44 22.43
N ILE A 23 21.15 21.24 22.62
CA ILE A 23 22.16 22.33 22.62
C ILE A 23 22.60 22.68 21.18
N LEU A 24 22.78 21.69 20.31
CA LEU A 24 23.32 21.88 18.97
C LEU A 24 22.24 22.17 17.92
N GLU A 25 21.03 21.75 18.15
CA GLU A 25 19.96 21.83 17.16
C GLU A 25 18.78 22.69 17.59
N LYS A 26 18.51 23.58 16.70
CA LYS A 26 17.22 23.96 16.15
C LYS A 26 16.10 24.00 17.19
N ARG A 27 16.07 25.09 17.93
CA ARG A 27 14.76 25.61 18.37
C ARG A 27 13.85 25.54 17.15
N LEU A 28 12.67 24.93 17.29
CA LEU A 28 11.64 25.00 16.27
C LEU A 28 11.56 26.46 15.82
N ARG A 29 11.89 26.70 14.56
CA ARG A 29 11.73 28.03 13.97
C ARG A 29 10.29 28.13 13.50
N PHE A 30 9.42 28.52 14.39
CA PHE A 30 8.08 28.90 14.00
C PHE A 30 8.12 30.28 13.35
N SER A 31 7.14 30.54 12.51
CA SER A 31 6.89 31.88 11.98
C SER A 31 6.76 32.89 13.13
N ASN A 32 7.35 34.07 12.95
CA ASN A 32 7.18 35.19 13.89
C ASN A 32 5.75 35.78 13.85
N LYS A 33 4.90 35.30 12.96
CA LYS A 33 3.52 35.77 12.80
C LYS A 33 2.66 35.48 14.03
N TYR A 34 2.92 34.35 14.71
CA TYR A 34 2.08 33.91 15.81
C TYR A 34 2.82 33.91 17.15
N LYS A 35 2.10 34.27 18.22
CA LYS A 35 2.62 34.18 19.59
C LYS A 35 2.87 32.71 19.94
N LEU A 36 4.05 32.42 20.51
CA LEU A 36 4.37 31.12 21.04
C LEU A 36 3.79 30.94 22.45
N VAL A 37 3.03 29.86 22.65
CA VAL A 37 2.33 29.56 23.90
C VAL A 37 2.67 28.12 24.34
N LYS A 38 2.82 27.94 25.65
CA LYS A 38 3.10 26.60 26.22
C LYS A 38 1.87 25.73 26.14
N ILE A 39 2.07 24.42 25.80
CA ILE A 39 1.00 23.43 25.69
C ILE A 39 0.17 23.34 26.99
N LYS A 40 0.79 23.50 28.15
CA LYS A 40 0.10 23.48 29.46
C LYS A 40 -0.95 24.56 29.65
N THR A 41 -0.98 25.61 28.82
CA THR A 41 -1.99 26.68 28.92
C THR A 41 -3.36 26.24 28.39
N PHE A 42 -3.42 25.16 27.58
CA PHE A 42 -4.65 24.70 26.97
C PHE A 42 -4.85 23.17 27.07
N LEU A 43 -3.85 22.40 27.52
CA LEU A 43 -4.00 20.98 27.86
C LEU A 43 -3.82 20.76 29.36
N SER A 44 -4.75 20.05 29.97
CA SER A 44 -4.65 19.56 31.35
C SER A 44 -4.70 18.03 31.40
N ARG A 45 -3.76 17.44 32.16
CA ARG A 45 -3.63 15.99 32.25
C ARG A 45 -4.88 15.38 32.89
N ASN A 46 -5.56 14.47 32.19
CA ASN A 46 -6.65 13.68 32.74
C ASN A 46 -6.11 12.34 33.27
N LYS A 47 -6.43 11.99 34.52
CA LYS A 47 -6.01 10.76 35.21
C LYS A 47 -7.21 9.98 35.75
N THR A 48 -8.39 10.16 35.17
CA THR A 48 -9.59 9.42 35.57
C THR A 48 -9.34 7.91 35.38
N SER A 49 -9.26 7.20 36.49
CA SER A 49 -9.01 5.75 36.50
C SER A 49 -10.32 4.97 36.62
N ILE A 50 -10.29 3.75 36.08
CA ILE A 50 -11.38 2.78 36.19
C ILE A 50 -10.80 1.41 36.52
N LYS A 51 -11.52 0.66 37.37
CA LYS A 51 -11.22 -0.74 37.63
C LYS A 51 -11.96 -1.61 36.61
N ILE A 52 -11.23 -2.45 35.90
CA ILE A 52 -11.77 -3.35 34.87
C ILE A 52 -12.49 -4.53 35.57
N GLU A 53 -13.74 -4.69 35.23
CA GLU A 53 -14.59 -5.81 35.67
C GLU A 53 -14.61 -6.90 34.58
N ASP A 54 -14.46 -8.15 34.94
CA ASP A 54 -14.29 -9.27 34.04
C ASP A 54 -15.47 -9.46 33.07
N ASN A 55 -16.67 -9.16 33.51
CA ASN A 55 -17.89 -9.37 32.73
C ASN A 55 -18.22 -8.20 31.75
N ASN A 56 -17.62 -7.05 31.92
CA ASN A 56 -17.88 -5.87 31.09
C ASN A 56 -17.03 -5.84 29.82
N TYR A 57 -17.53 -5.17 28.81
CA TYR A 57 -16.79 -4.96 27.55
C TYR A 57 -16.17 -3.56 27.50
N TYR A 58 -14.91 -3.50 27.07
CA TYR A 58 -14.13 -2.27 27.00
C TYR A 58 -13.59 -2.03 25.60
N LYS A 59 -13.74 -0.80 25.11
CA LYS A 59 -13.14 -0.33 23.85
C LYS A 59 -11.68 0.02 24.11
N ARG A 60 -10.78 -0.46 23.23
CA ARG A 60 -9.35 -0.13 23.31
C ARG A 60 -8.91 0.61 22.04
N PRO A 61 -8.20 1.75 22.16
CA PRO A 61 -7.71 2.46 20.99
C PRO A 61 -6.42 1.87 20.42
N THR A 62 -6.18 2.14 19.15
CA THR A 62 -4.85 2.19 18.52
C THR A 62 -4.51 3.63 18.21
N ILE A 63 -3.31 4.06 18.62
CA ILE A 63 -2.74 5.34 18.20
C ILE A 63 -1.71 5.03 17.11
N ARG A 64 -1.95 5.55 15.92
CA ARG A 64 -1.06 5.30 14.78
C ARG A 64 0.09 6.32 14.76
N ILE A 65 1.27 5.86 14.39
CA ILE A 65 2.44 6.72 14.17
C ILE A 65 2.23 7.63 12.96
N ASN A 66 3.15 8.59 12.76
CA ASN A 66 3.13 9.58 11.66
C ASN A 66 1.86 10.45 11.62
N GLY A 67 1.28 10.71 12.78
CA GLY A 67 0.06 11.54 12.89
C GLY A 67 -1.17 10.95 12.22
N ALA A 68 -1.20 9.63 11.99
CA ALA A 68 -2.32 8.96 11.33
C ALA A 68 -3.57 8.80 12.22
N GLY A 69 -3.56 9.44 13.41
CA GLY A 69 -4.72 9.55 14.29
C GLY A 69 -4.97 8.33 15.17
N ILE A 70 -6.21 8.31 15.71
CA ILE A 70 -6.67 7.32 16.68
C ILE A 70 -7.88 6.60 16.10
N SER A 71 -7.93 5.29 16.28
CA SER A 71 -9.08 4.46 15.88
C SER A 71 -9.34 3.36 16.89
N LEU A 72 -10.54 2.80 16.85
CA LEU A 72 -10.88 1.62 17.63
C LEU A 72 -10.00 0.44 17.18
N ARG A 73 -9.28 -0.16 18.12
CA ARG A 73 -8.52 -1.38 17.89
C ARG A 73 -9.44 -2.60 17.97
N ASP A 74 -10.13 -2.70 19.11
CA ASP A 74 -11.03 -3.81 19.41
C ASP A 74 -11.97 -3.45 20.59
N LYS A 75 -12.96 -4.30 20.78
CA LYS A 75 -13.83 -4.31 21.96
C LYS A 75 -13.72 -5.69 22.61
N VAL A 76 -13.16 -5.73 23.83
CA VAL A 76 -12.87 -6.99 24.52
C VAL A 76 -13.52 -7.06 25.88
N LYS A 77 -13.82 -8.27 26.33
CA LYS A 77 -14.32 -8.54 27.68
C LYS A 77 -13.21 -8.29 28.69
N GLY A 78 -13.55 -7.78 29.88
CA GLY A 78 -12.59 -7.39 30.89
C GLY A 78 -11.71 -8.54 31.37
N GLU A 79 -12.18 -9.79 31.35
CA GLU A 79 -11.38 -10.99 31.64
C GLU A 79 -10.13 -11.12 30.80
N LYS A 80 -10.16 -10.61 29.53
CA LYS A 80 -9.03 -10.62 28.58
C LYS A 80 -8.07 -9.44 28.76
N ILE A 81 -8.34 -8.53 29.71
CA ILE A 81 -7.50 -7.39 30.03
C ILE A 81 -6.67 -7.72 31.27
N GLY A 82 -5.36 -7.94 31.08
CA GLY A 82 -4.45 -8.33 32.16
C GLY A 82 -4.29 -7.26 33.23
N THR A 83 -4.13 -5.98 32.87
CA THR A 83 -4.01 -4.86 33.82
C THR A 83 -5.40 -4.36 34.19
N LYS A 84 -5.84 -4.61 35.42
CA LYS A 84 -7.20 -4.27 35.89
C LYS A 84 -7.41 -2.80 36.25
N SER A 85 -6.36 -2.03 36.49
CA SER A 85 -6.44 -0.58 36.66
C SER A 85 -6.09 0.10 35.33
N GLN A 86 -7.04 0.80 34.74
CA GLN A 86 -6.90 1.49 33.43
C GLN A 86 -7.33 2.95 33.60
N PHE A 87 -7.05 3.76 32.58
CA PHE A 87 -7.52 5.14 32.49
C PHE A 87 -8.66 5.23 31.48
N LEU A 88 -9.68 5.99 31.83
CA LEU A 88 -10.84 6.26 30.98
C LEU A 88 -10.49 7.36 29.97
N ILE A 89 -10.94 7.21 28.74
CA ILE A 89 -10.85 8.27 27.71
C ILE A 89 -12.24 8.75 27.28
N LYS A 90 -12.32 10.01 26.90
CA LYS A 90 -13.53 10.67 26.40
C LYS A 90 -13.30 11.26 25.03
N LYS A 91 -14.36 11.32 24.22
CA LYS A 91 -14.30 12.00 22.91
C LYS A 91 -13.77 13.41 23.05
N GLY A 92 -13.00 13.85 22.07
CA GLY A 92 -12.43 15.20 22.01
C GLY A 92 -11.19 15.40 22.90
N GLN A 93 -10.86 14.50 23.82
CA GLN A 93 -9.60 14.57 24.54
C GLN A 93 -8.41 14.40 23.59
N PHE A 94 -7.28 15.02 23.93
CA PHE A 94 -6.03 14.81 23.22
C PHE A 94 -5.28 13.64 23.85
N LEU A 95 -4.94 12.64 23.05
CA LEU A 95 -4.35 11.37 23.49
C LEU A 95 -3.01 11.14 22.81
N LEU A 96 -2.02 10.63 23.54
CA LEU A 96 -0.72 10.27 23.00
C LEU A 96 -0.15 8.97 23.60
N SER A 97 0.74 8.32 22.85
CA SER A 97 1.61 7.24 23.34
C SER A 97 2.94 7.84 23.79
N LYS A 98 3.29 7.70 25.09
CA LYS A 98 4.59 8.23 25.57
C LYS A 98 5.80 7.52 24.97
N ILE A 99 5.65 6.28 24.49
CA ILE A 99 6.72 5.51 23.86
C ILE A 99 6.90 5.96 22.41
N ASP A 100 5.78 6.16 21.68
CA ASP A 100 5.77 6.42 20.25
C ASP A 100 5.53 7.90 19.90
N ALA A 101 5.53 8.80 20.88
CA ALA A 101 5.42 10.23 20.65
C ALA A 101 6.44 10.76 19.64
N ARG A 102 7.70 10.27 19.73
CA ARG A 102 8.78 10.57 18.78
C ARG A 102 8.47 10.13 17.34
N ASN A 103 7.57 9.18 17.18
CA ASN A 103 7.10 8.67 15.90
C ASN A 103 5.76 9.31 15.49
N GLY A 104 5.31 10.37 16.18
CA GLY A 104 4.07 11.08 15.87
C GLY A 104 2.80 10.35 16.31
N ALA A 105 2.84 9.55 17.37
CA ALA A 105 1.67 8.87 17.92
C ALA A 105 0.86 9.81 18.82
N PHE A 106 0.15 10.74 18.21
CA PHE A 106 -0.75 11.72 18.81
C PHE A 106 -2.10 11.74 18.08
N GLY A 107 -3.14 12.20 18.75
CA GLY A 107 -4.43 12.44 18.10
C GLY A 107 -5.53 12.87 19.03
N VAL A 108 -6.68 13.17 18.43
CA VAL A 108 -7.92 13.49 19.11
C VAL A 108 -8.74 12.22 19.25
N VAL A 109 -9.29 11.95 20.44
CA VAL A 109 -10.13 10.77 20.69
C VAL A 109 -11.45 10.92 19.92
N PRO A 110 -11.73 10.01 18.96
CA PRO A 110 -12.96 10.07 18.18
C PRO A 110 -14.17 9.61 19.01
N GLU A 111 -15.36 9.92 18.53
CA GLU A 111 -16.63 9.63 19.22
C GLU A 111 -16.84 8.12 19.45
N GLU A 112 -16.43 7.28 18.51
CA GLU A 112 -16.53 5.81 18.64
C GLU A 112 -15.78 5.25 19.86
N LEU A 113 -14.79 5.99 20.38
CA LEU A 113 -13.96 5.63 21.52
C LEU A 113 -14.42 6.27 22.83
N GLU A 114 -15.56 6.97 22.87
CA GLU A 114 -16.14 7.44 24.13
C GLU A 114 -16.27 6.28 25.14
N GLY A 115 -15.75 6.52 26.36
CA GLY A 115 -15.72 5.48 27.42
C GLY A 115 -14.69 4.37 27.19
N GLY A 116 -13.77 4.54 26.25
CA GLY A 116 -12.67 3.61 26.03
C GLY A 116 -11.64 3.63 27.16
N VAL A 117 -10.76 2.61 27.17
CA VAL A 117 -9.74 2.43 28.23
C VAL A 117 -8.33 2.34 27.66
N ILE A 118 -7.38 2.93 28.40
CA ILE A 118 -5.95 2.95 28.04
C ILE A 118 -5.08 2.56 29.23
N THR A 119 -3.90 2.01 28.95
CA THR A 119 -2.87 1.71 29.96
C THR A 119 -2.08 2.96 30.33
N GLY A 120 -1.30 2.90 31.39
CA GLY A 120 -0.39 3.96 31.81
C GLY A 120 0.71 4.33 30.80
N ASN A 121 0.86 3.63 29.66
CA ASN A 121 1.75 3.99 28.57
C ASN A 121 1.17 5.08 27.66
N PHE A 122 -0.08 5.44 27.85
CA PHE A 122 -0.76 6.48 27.14
C PHE A 122 -1.14 7.62 28.09
N TRP A 123 -1.18 8.83 27.55
CA TRP A 123 -1.65 10.00 28.28
C TRP A 123 -2.82 10.63 27.56
N THR A 124 -3.84 10.99 28.33
CA THR A 124 -4.97 11.77 27.83
C THR A 124 -5.04 13.11 28.52
N PHE A 125 -5.45 14.12 27.78
CA PHE A 125 -5.54 15.50 28.22
C PHE A 125 -6.90 16.08 27.88
N ASP A 126 -7.49 16.79 28.82
CA ASP A 126 -8.64 17.63 28.56
C ASP A 126 -8.17 18.90 27.82
N VAL A 127 -8.95 19.30 26.85
CA VAL A 127 -8.61 20.40 25.91
C VAL A 127 -9.43 21.65 26.26
N ASN A 128 -8.79 22.80 26.38
CA ASN A 128 -9.50 24.08 26.46
C ASN A 128 -9.85 24.55 25.05
N TYR A 129 -11.05 24.23 24.60
CA TYR A 129 -11.55 24.54 23.25
C TYR A 129 -11.69 26.04 22.96
N ASN A 130 -11.74 26.89 24.00
CA ASN A 130 -11.75 28.34 23.82
C ASN A 130 -10.38 28.88 23.38
N VAL A 131 -9.32 28.11 23.52
CA VAL A 131 -7.94 28.49 23.23
C VAL A 131 -7.35 27.72 22.06
N ILE A 132 -7.61 26.42 21.97
CA ILE A 132 -7.03 25.58 20.95
C ILE A 132 -8.07 24.68 20.30
N ASN A 133 -8.05 24.61 18.96
CA ASN A 133 -8.71 23.56 18.21
C ASN A 133 -7.85 22.27 18.30
N PRO A 134 -8.35 21.15 18.85
CA PRO A 134 -7.55 19.94 19.04
C PRO A 134 -7.03 19.34 17.74
N TYR A 135 -7.72 19.54 16.62
CA TYR A 135 -7.26 19.10 15.31
C TYR A 135 -6.11 19.97 14.78
N PHE A 136 -6.10 21.28 15.11
CA PHE A 136 -4.95 22.14 14.84
C PHE A 136 -3.72 21.66 15.60
N LEU A 137 -3.86 21.31 16.87
CA LEU A 137 -2.78 20.71 17.65
C LEU A 137 -2.32 19.38 17.04
N GLN A 138 -3.25 18.53 16.60
CA GLN A 138 -2.92 17.27 15.92
C GLN A 138 -2.09 17.51 14.66
N LEU A 139 -2.41 18.53 13.85
CA LEU A 139 -1.62 18.86 12.66
C LEU A 139 -0.20 19.32 13.03
N ILE A 140 -0.03 20.14 14.08
CA ILE A 140 1.30 20.53 14.59
C ILE A 140 2.09 19.28 15.01
N THR A 141 1.48 18.37 15.77
CA THR A 141 2.16 17.17 16.28
C THR A 141 2.52 16.16 15.18
N LYS A 142 1.87 16.26 14.01
CA LYS A 142 2.18 15.46 12.82
C LYS A 142 3.47 15.91 12.14
N THR A 143 3.89 17.17 12.31
CA THR A 143 5.07 17.72 11.63
C THR A 143 6.37 17.04 12.08
N LYS A 144 7.32 16.94 11.16
CA LYS A 144 8.65 16.36 11.46
C LYS A 144 9.35 17.15 12.57
N GLN A 145 9.22 18.47 12.56
CA GLN A 145 9.81 19.35 13.57
C GLN A 145 9.30 19.02 14.97
N PHE A 146 7.98 18.79 15.14
CA PHE A 146 7.42 18.44 16.44
C PHE A 146 7.81 17.02 16.87
N GLN A 147 7.91 16.07 15.95
CA GLN A 147 8.43 14.73 16.24
C GLN A 147 9.87 14.78 16.74
N ASP A 148 10.73 15.56 16.09
CA ASP A 148 12.12 15.77 16.50
C ASP A 148 12.21 16.41 17.89
N LEU A 149 11.32 17.36 18.20
CA LEU A 149 11.19 17.94 19.54
C LEU A 149 10.79 16.89 20.58
N SER A 150 9.79 16.06 20.26
CA SER A 150 9.34 14.98 21.12
C SER A 150 10.45 13.93 21.35
N GLN A 151 11.25 13.64 20.32
CA GLN A 151 12.43 12.77 20.46
C GLN A 151 13.45 13.37 21.43
N SER A 152 13.72 14.67 21.36
CA SER A 152 14.70 15.34 22.23
C SER A 152 14.26 15.37 23.70
N ALA A 153 12.96 15.40 23.96
CA ALA A 153 12.34 15.40 25.29
C ALA A 153 12.04 13.99 25.83
N SER A 154 12.47 12.96 25.12
CA SER A 154 12.26 11.56 25.52
C SER A 154 13.52 11.01 26.18
N VAL A 155 13.35 10.35 27.31
CA VAL A 155 14.43 9.74 28.12
C VAL A 155 14.26 8.23 28.18
N GLY A 156 15.35 7.50 28.03
CA GLY A 156 15.36 6.03 28.13
C GLY A 156 16.66 5.40 27.68
N THR A 157 16.80 4.10 27.91
CA THR A 157 17.94 3.28 27.48
C THR A 157 17.49 2.32 26.40
N THR A 158 18.38 2.06 25.42
CA THR A 158 18.11 1.16 24.29
C THR A 158 16.94 1.60 23.42
N ASN A 159 15.98 0.75 23.12
CA ASN A 159 14.90 1.02 22.15
C ASN A 159 13.63 1.66 22.75
N ARG A 160 13.57 1.89 24.05
CA ARG A 160 12.40 2.43 24.76
C ARG A 160 12.70 3.80 25.38
N ASN A 161 12.41 4.85 24.62
CA ASN A 161 12.48 6.22 25.11
C ASN A 161 11.06 6.69 25.44
N TYR A 162 10.88 7.27 26.62
CA TYR A 162 9.59 7.76 27.11
C TYR A 162 9.58 9.27 27.10
N LEU A 163 8.62 9.88 26.39
CA LEU A 163 8.37 11.29 26.48
C LEU A 163 8.12 11.71 27.94
N GLN A 164 8.70 12.82 28.38
CA GLN A 164 8.49 13.35 29.72
C GLN A 164 7.29 14.33 29.72
N GLU A 165 6.33 14.11 30.65
CA GLU A 165 5.07 14.88 30.71
C GLU A 165 5.33 16.36 30.88
N GLU A 166 6.23 16.74 31.81
CA GLU A 166 6.57 18.13 32.07
C GLU A 166 7.23 18.81 30.86
N SER A 167 8.13 18.08 30.18
CA SER A 167 8.77 18.58 28.96
C SER A 167 7.76 18.82 27.85
N PHE A 168 6.85 17.87 27.61
CA PHE A 168 5.77 18.00 26.62
C PHE A 168 4.87 19.21 26.92
N LEU A 169 4.43 19.36 28.16
CA LEU A 169 3.56 20.45 28.57
C LEU A 169 4.25 21.85 28.51
N ASN A 170 5.58 21.89 28.56
CA ASN A 170 6.37 23.11 28.42
C ASN A 170 6.78 23.38 26.96
N PHE A 171 6.47 22.55 25.98
CA PHE A 171 6.71 22.88 24.59
C PHE A 171 5.95 24.13 24.19
N HIS A 172 6.60 24.98 23.43
CA HIS A 172 5.99 26.18 22.86
C HIS A 172 5.54 25.90 21.44
N ILE A 173 4.30 26.23 21.13
CA ILE A 173 3.74 26.14 19.78
C ILE A 173 3.14 27.48 19.37
N PRO A 174 3.08 27.77 18.06
CA PRO A 174 2.39 28.98 17.58
C PRO A 174 0.89 28.83 17.83
N LEU A 175 0.29 29.90 18.33
CA LEU A 175 -1.14 29.92 18.66
C LEU A 175 -1.84 31.07 17.89
N PRO A 176 -2.36 30.77 16.67
CA PRO A 176 -3.30 31.67 15.98
C PRO A 176 -4.58 31.91 16.78
N SER A 177 -5.38 32.87 16.39
CA SER A 177 -6.75 33.00 16.91
C SER A 177 -7.57 31.73 16.60
N ILE A 178 -8.61 31.45 17.39
CA ILE A 178 -9.43 30.26 17.20
C ILE A 178 -10.03 30.20 15.78
N SER A 179 -10.47 31.33 15.25
CA SER A 179 -11.01 31.42 13.88
C SER A 179 -9.95 31.10 12.80
N GLU A 180 -8.69 31.54 13.01
CA GLU A 180 -7.60 31.17 12.10
C GLU A 180 -7.25 29.69 12.20
N GLN A 181 -7.23 29.10 13.42
CA GLN A 181 -7.02 27.69 13.62
C GLN A 181 -8.09 26.86 12.89
N GLU A 182 -9.36 27.25 13.01
CA GLU A 182 -10.48 26.60 12.32
C GLU A 182 -10.34 26.71 10.80
N ALA A 183 -9.95 27.86 10.28
CA ALA A 183 -9.72 28.06 8.84
C ALA A 183 -8.57 27.16 8.33
N ILE A 184 -7.46 27.09 9.08
CA ILE A 184 -6.30 26.24 8.76
C ILE A 184 -6.71 24.75 8.74
N VAL A 185 -7.40 24.29 9.80
CA VAL A 185 -7.88 22.93 9.93
C VAL A 185 -8.85 22.59 8.80
N LYS A 186 -9.81 23.47 8.52
CA LYS A 186 -10.77 23.28 7.44
C LYS A 186 -10.07 23.15 6.09
N ASN A 187 -9.17 24.08 5.74
CA ASN A 187 -8.42 24.04 4.48
C ASN A 187 -7.63 22.73 4.32
N TYR A 188 -6.99 22.28 5.40
CA TYR A 188 -6.25 21.00 5.39
C TYR A 188 -7.18 19.82 5.13
N TYR A 189 -8.25 19.68 5.93
CA TYR A 189 -9.13 18.53 5.83
C TYR A 189 -10.02 18.53 4.59
N ASP A 190 -10.37 19.70 4.04
CA ASP A 190 -11.06 19.79 2.74
C ASP A 190 -10.23 19.14 1.63
N LYS A 191 -8.92 19.41 1.58
CA LYS A 191 -7.99 18.79 0.62
C LYS A 191 -7.85 17.28 0.84
N ILE A 192 -7.72 16.85 2.10
CA ILE A 192 -7.63 15.42 2.44
C ILE A 192 -8.92 14.67 2.05
N THR A 193 -10.08 15.28 2.31
CA THR A 193 -11.39 14.70 1.92
C THR A 193 -11.50 14.57 0.41
N GLN A 194 -11.11 15.61 -0.34
CA GLN A 194 -11.12 15.58 -1.80
C GLN A 194 -10.13 14.52 -2.35
N ALA A 195 -8.94 14.40 -1.76
CA ALA A 195 -7.99 13.37 -2.11
C ALA A 195 -8.54 11.96 -1.87
N THR A 196 -9.21 11.75 -0.73
CA THR A 196 -9.88 10.47 -0.42
C THR A 196 -10.99 10.14 -1.42
N THR A 197 -11.76 11.14 -1.84
CA THR A 197 -12.80 10.97 -2.87
C THR A 197 -12.19 10.51 -4.20
N TYR A 198 -11.07 11.11 -4.62
CA TYR A 198 -10.37 10.67 -5.83
C TYR A 198 -9.82 9.23 -5.72
N GLU A 199 -9.29 8.84 -4.56
CA GLU A 199 -8.86 7.46 -4.32
C GLU A 199 -10.03 6.46 -4.42
N GLN A 200 -11.18 6.80 -3.82
CA GLN A 200 -12.40 5.98 -3.91
C GLN A 200 -12.93 5.86 -5.34
N GLN A 201 -12.89 6.95 -6.13
CA GLN A 201 -13.25 6.93 -7.54
C GLN A 201 -12.30 6.01 -8.34
N ALA A 202 -10.99 6.10 -8.08
CA ALA A 202 -10.01 5.22 -8.72
C ALA A 202 -10.24 3.73 -8.38
N GLU A 203 -10.56 3.41 -7.13
CA GLU A 203 -10.90 2.04 -6.72
C GLU A 203 -12.19 1.54 -7.39
N THR A 204 -13.17 2.41 -7.55
CA THR A 204 -14.43 2.09 -8.26
C THR A 204 -14.16 1.78 -9.73
N LEU A 205 -13.32 2.60 -10.39
CA LEU A 205 -12.93 2.35 -11.78
C LEU A 205 -12.16 1.04 -11.95
N GLU A 206 -11.30 0.65 -10.98
CA GLU A 206 -10.62 -0.64 -11.03
C GLU A 206 -11.60 -1.82 -11.02
N LYS A 207 -12.64 -1.75 -10.20
CA LYS A 207 -13.70 -2.77 -10.20
C LYS A 207 -14.50 -2.75 -11.50
N ASN A 208 -14.74 -1.55 -12.06
CA ASN A 208 -15.46 -1.40 -13.32
C ASN A 208 -14.70 -2.03 -14.49
N ILE A 209 -13.36 -2.08 -14.49
CA ILE A 209 -12.59 -2.79 -15.52
C ILE A 209 -12.93 -4.28 -15.53
N GLU A 210 -12.94 -4.91 -14.37
CA GLU A 210 -13.27 -6.33 -14.26
C GLU A 210 -14.71 -6.61 -14.74
N ASN A 211 -15.69 -5.84 -14.24
CA ASN A 211 -17.08 -5.96 -14.67
C ASN A 211 -17.24 -5.75 -16.18
N TYR A 212 -16.60 -4.71 -16.73
CA TYR A 212 -16.61 -4.43 -18.17
C TYR A 212 -16.10 -5.60 -19.00
N LEU A 213 -15.01 -6.24 -18.56
CA LEU A 213 -14.48 -7.44 -19.22
C LEU A 213 -15.46 -8.61 -19.18
N PHE A 214 -16.05 -8.88 -18.01
CA PHE A 214 -17.07 -9.93 -17.86
C PHE A 214 -18.25 -9.70 -18.79
N GLU A 215 -18.80 -8.49 -18.81
CA GLU A 215 -19.95 -8.11 -19.66
C GLU A 215 -19.58 -8.14 -21.15
N SER A 216 -18.41 -7.56 -21.52
CA SER A 216 -17.95 -7.51 -22.90
C SER A 216 -17.68 -8.88 -23.50
N LEU A 217 -17.28 -9.84 -22.69
CA LEU A 217 -17.03 -11.23 -23.11
C LEU A 217 -18.24 -12.13 -22.88
N GLY A 218 -19.30 -11.64 -22.20
CA GLY A 218 -20.45 -12.45 -21.80
C GLY A 218 -20.02 -13.64 -20.93
N ILE A 219 -19.02 -13.39 -20.03
CA ILE A 219 -18.56 -14.41 -19.10
C ILE A 219 -19.51 -14.43 -17.90
N GLU A 220 -20.18 -15.54 -17.70
CA GLU A 220 -20.95 -15.80 -16.50
C GLU A 220 -20.02 -16.29 -15.40
N GLU A 221 -20.05 -15.65 -14.23
CA GLU A 221 -19.35 -16.17 -13.05
C GLU A 221 -19.95 -17.55 -12.72
N LEU A 222 -19.12 -18.59 -12.83
CA LEU A 222 -19.59 -19.93 -12.52
C LEU A 222 -20.01 -20.00 -11.06
N ASP A 223 -21.31 -20.15 -10.86
CA ASP A 223 -21.92 -20.34 -9.54
C ASP A 223 -21.19 -21.50 -8.82
N LYS A 224 -20.46 -21.16 -7.76
CA LYS A 224 -19.72 -22.10 -6.92
C LYS A 224 -20.62 -23.00 -6.08
N ARG A 225 -21.87 -23.24 -6.50
CA ARG A 225 -22.76 -24.16 -5.82
C ARG A 225 -22.15 -25.55 -5.91
N LYS A 226 -21.66 -26.06 -4.79
CA LYS A 226 -21.31 -27.48 -4.65
C LYS A 226 -22.52 -28.30 -5.05
N LYS A 227 -22.46 -28.99 -6.18
CA LYS A 227 -23.43 -30.03 -6.51
C LYS A 227 -23.29 -31.13 -5.46
N ILE A 228 -24.19 -31.15 -4.48
CA ILE A 228 -24.23 -32.17 -3.45
C ILE A 228 -25.10 -33.31 -4.02
N GLY A 229 -24.51 -34.51 -4.14
CA GLY A 229 -25.21 -35.73 -4.60
C GLY A 229 -24.36 -36.63 -5.45
N LEU A 230 -24.94 -37.75 -5.88
CA LEU A 230 -24.31 -38.70 -6.81
C LEU A 230 -24.37 -38.15 -8.23
N ASN A 231 -23.20 -38.01 -8.87
CA ASN A 231 -23.09 -37.57 -10.25
C ASN A 231 -22.60 -38.77 -11.10
N ILE A 232 -23.36 -39.15 -12.11
CA ILE A 232 -23.02 -40.23 -13.04
C ILE A 232 -22.55 -39.60 -14.35
N ILE A 233 -21.33 -39.97 -14.79
CA ILE A 233 -20.71 -39.48 -16.03
C ILE A 233 -20.40 -40.65 -16.90
N GLU A 234 -20.85 -40.63 -18.17
CA GLU A 234 -20.54 -41.67 -19.15
C GLU A 234 -19.04 -41.68 -19.45
N SER A 235 -18.41 -42.87 -19.38
CA SER A 235 -16.97 -43.02 -19.54
C SER A 235 -16.42 -42.48 -20.87
N LYS A 236 -17.20 -42.53 -21.95
CA LYS A 236 -16.85 -41.96 -23.27
C LYS A 236 -16.75 -40.42 -23.29
N ARG A 237 -17.24 -39.74 -22.24
CA ARG A 237 -17.14 -38.28 -22.07
C ARG A 237 -16.02 -37.87 -21.15
N ILE A 238 -15.22 -38.81 -20.63
CA ILE A 238 -14.15 -38.53 -19.70
C ILE A 238 -12.88 -38.24 -20.50
N GLU A 239 -12.61 -36.97 -20.77
CA GLU A 239 -11.34 -36.51 -21.34
C GLU A 239 -10.25 -36.37 -20.28
N ARG A 240 -10.63 -36.26 -19.01
CA ARG A 240 -9.74 -36.06 -17.88
C ARG A 240 -10.37 -36.57 -16.57
N TRP A 241 -9.58 -37.29 -15.75
CA TRP A 241 -10.04 -37.95 -14.52
C TRP A 241 -10.02 -37.07 -13.25
N ASP A 242 -10.08 -35.75 -13.34
CA ASP A 242 -10.19 -34.92 -12.14
C ASP A 242 -11.66 -34.51 -11.85
N ILE A 243 -12.01 -34.54 -10.57
CA ILE A 243 -13.38 -34.28 -10.10
C ILE A 243 -13.91 -32.90 -10.54
N PRO A 244 -13.16 -31.77 -10.43
CA PRO A 244 -13.63 -30.46 -10.89
C PRO A 244 -14.00 -30.44 -12.38
N PHE A 245 -13.20 -31.07 -13.24
CA PHE A 245 -13.48 -31.18 -14.66
C PHE A 245 -14.74 -32.03 -14.94
N LEU A 246 -14.83 -33.18 -14.29
CA LEU A 246 -15.98 -34.10 -14.43
C LEU A 246 -17.28 -33.51 -13.91
N MET A 247 -17.21 -32.66 -12.91
CA MET A 247 -18.37 -31.95 -12.32
C MET A 247 -18.79 -30.70 -13.11
N GLY A 248 -18.11 -30.40 -14.23
CA GLY A 248 -18.38 -29.20 -15.03
C GLY A 248 -17.99 -27.89 -14.34
N GLU A 249 -17.23 -27.95 -13.25
CA GLU A 249 -16.74 -26.77 -12.52
C GLU A 249 -15.68 -25.98 -13.31
N SER A 250 -15.24 -26.48 -14.46
CA SER A 250 -14.21 -25.91 -15.31
C SER A 250 -14.72 -25.30 -16.62
N SER A 251 -16.02 -25.31 -16.91
CA SER A 251 -16.52 -24.75 -18.16
C SER A 251 -16.66 -23.22 -18.06
N LEU A 252 -15.69 -22.50 -18.61
CA LEU A 252 -15.84 -21.09 -18.93
C LEU A 252 -17.01 -20.94 -19.92
N LYS A 253 -17.98 -20.06 -19.62
CA LYS A 253 -19.04 -19.71 -20.56
C LYS A 253 -18.80 -18.29 -21.06
N SER A 254 -18.96 -18.08 -22.35
CA SER A 254 -18.84 -16.78 -22.99
C SER A 254 -19.79 -16.69 -24.17
N LYS A 255 -20.15 -15.48 -24.58
CA LYS A 255 -20.90 -15.24 -25.83
C LYS A 255 -20.05 -15.43 -27.09
N TYR A 256 -18.72 -15.55 -26.93
CA TYR A 256 -17.79 -15.84 -28.02
C TYR A 256 -17.26 -17.26 -27.94
N SER A 257 -16.76 -17.79 -29.06
CA SER A 257 -16.11 -19.08 -29.12
C SER A 257 -14.92 -19.14 -28.17
N ILE A 258 -14.86 -20.21 -27.39
CA ILE A 258 -13.80 -20.43 -26.42
C ILE A 258 -12.80 -21.42 -27.01
N HIS A 259 -11.52 -21.06 -26.98
CA HIS A 259 -10.41 -21.81 -27.54
C HIS A 259 -9.32 -22.00 -26.51
N ARG A 260 -8.41 -22.93 -26.77
CA ARG A 260 -7.17 -23.06 -25.99
C ARG A 260 -6.13 -22.07 -26.49
N MET A 261 -5.41 -21.43 -25.58
CA MET A 261 -4.34 -20.51 -25.94
C MET A 261 -3.32 -21.11 -26.92
N GLY A 262 -3.04 -22.40 -26.78
CA GLY A 262 -2.10 -23.13 -27.65
C GLY A 262 -2.45 -23.10 -29.13
N GLU A 263 -3.71 -22.90 -29.50
CA GLU A 263 -4.16 -22.80 -30.90
C GLU A 263 -3.67 -21.49 -31.57
N TYR A 264 -3.35 -20.46 -30.76
CA TYR A 264 -2.96 -19.13 -31.22
C TYR A 264 -1.54 -18.75 -30.82
N ILE A 265 -0.85 -19.57 -30.03
CA ILE A 265 0.54 -19.32 -29.65
C ILE A 265 1.46 -19.76 -30.82
N VAL A 266 2.22 -18.81 -31.36
CA VAL A 266 3.18 -19.07 -32.46
C VAL A 266 4.59 -19.37 -31.96
N GLU A 267 4.94 -18.88 -30.78
CA GLU A 267 6.22 -19.15 -30.11
C GLU A 267 6.01 -19.15 -28.61
N ILE A 268 6.57 -20.14 -27.90
CA ILE A 268 6.58 -20.21 -26.44
C ILE A 268 7.91 -20.75 -25.94
N ALA A 269 8.50 -20.12 -24.96
CA ALA A 269 9.75 -20.56 -24.33
C ALA A 269 9.86 -20.09 -22.88
N THR A 270 10.47 -20.90 -22.05
CA THR A 270 10.82 -20.50 -20.67
C THR A 270 12.18 -19.81 -20.66
N GLY A 271 12.32 -18.75 -19.87
CA GLY A 271 13.56 -18.04 -19.67
C GLY A 271 14.66 -18.91 -19.04
N THR A 272 15.89 -18.44 -19.11
CA THR A 272 17.05 -19.14 -18.56
C THR A 272 17.96 -18.16 -17.84
N THR A 273 18.57 -18.63 -16.74
CA THR A 273 19.52 -17.82 -15.94
C THR A 273 20.95 -18.24 -16.28
N PRO A 274 21.85 -17.32 -16.63
CA PRO A 274 23.26 -17.63 -16.86
C PRO A 274 23.90 -18.13 -15.55
N PRO A 275 25.00 -18.91 -15.62
CA PRO A 275 25.76 -19.31 -14.44
C PRO A 275 26.20 -18.10 -13.63
N THR A 276 25.79 -18.01 -12.36
CA THR A 276 26.09 -16.87 -11.46
C THR A 276 27.56 -16.74 -11.10
N SER A 277 28.33 -17.81 -11.27
CA SER A 277 29.80 -17.82 -11.10
C SER A 277 30.51 -16.98 -12.16
N ARG A 278 29.92 -16.78 -13.33
CA ARG A 278 30.47 -15.99 -14.44
C ARG A 278 29.92 -14.59 -14.45
N LYS A 279 30.56 -13.68 -13.70
CA LYS A 279 30.11 -12.29 -13.52
C LYS A 279 30.03 -11.49 -14.83
N GLU A 280 30.82 -11.85 -15.83
CA GLU A 280 30.83 -11.22 -17.16
C GLU A 280 29.49 -11.35 -17.91
N TYR A 281 28.66 -12.35 -17.58
CA TYR A 281 27.35 -12.48 -18.17
C TYR A 281 26.34 -11.48 -17.63
N PHE A 282 26.62 -10.87 -16.46
CA PHE A 282 25.74 -9.89 -15.81
C PHE A 282 26.26 -8.45 -15.93
N ARG A 283 27.25 -8.21 -16.80
CA ARG A 283 27.80 -6.89 -17.09
C ARG A 283 27.40 -6.46 -18.51
N GLY A 284 26.19 -5.88 -18.63
CA GLY A 284 25.65 -5.44 -19.93
C GLY A 284 24.37 -4.62 -19.77
N ASP A 285 23.71 -4.36 -20.89
CA ASP A 285 22.58 -3.44 -20.96
C ASP A 285 21.25 -4.13 -21.34
N ILE A 286 21.29 -5.46 -21.60
CA ILE A 286 20.11 -6.21 -22.00
C ILE A 286 19.26 -6.51 -20.76
N ASN A 287 17.99 -6.13 -20.77
CA ASN A 287 17.07 -6.39 -19.69
C ASN A 287 16.95 -7.89 -19.37
N PHE A 288 17.10 -8.22 -18.10
CA PHE A 288 16.93 -9.58 -17.57
C PHE A 288 15.80 -9.59 -16.53
N TYR A 289 14.59 -9.88 -16.99
CA TYR A 289 13.38 -9.83 -16.17
C TYR A 289 13.30 -10.98 -15.17
N THR A 290 12.90 -10.63 -13.95
CA THR A 290 12.55 -11.54 -12.87
C THR A 290 11.09 -11.26 -12.45
N PRO A 291 10.42 -12.11 -11.66
CA PRO A 291 9.03 -11.87 -11.23
C PRO A 291 8.77 -10.52 -10.55
N SER A 292 9.79 -9.93 -9.90
CA SER A 292 9.69 -8.61 -9.27
C SER A 292 9.60 -7.47 -10.28
N ASP A 293 10.13 -7.66 -11.48
CA ASP A 293 10.13 -6.64 -12.55
C ASP A 293 8.79 -6.59 -13.32
N ILE A 294 7.96 -7.65 -13.20
CA ILE A 294 6.68 -7.75 -13.92
C ILE A 294 5.60 -6.97 -13.15
N ASN A 295 5.57 -5.65 -13.35
CA ASN A 295 4.67 -4.74 -12.62
C ASN A 295 3.88 -3.78 -13.54
N ASN A 296 4.20 -3.73 -14.82
CA ASN A 296 3.57 -2.83 -15.81
C ASN A 296 3.11 -3.60 -17.05
N LYS A 297 2.15 -3.01 -17.80
CA LYS A 297 1.72 -3.54 -19.10
C LYS A 297 2.91 -3.64 -20.06
N ILE A 298 3.60 -2.52 -20.26
CA ILE A 298 4.79 -2.46 -21.12
C ILE A 298 6.05 -2.45 -20.25
N LEU A 299 6.92 -3.42 -20.46
CA LEU A 299 8.16 -3.61 -19.74
C LEU A 299 9.32 -2.96 -20.51
N LEU A 300 9.88 -1.89 -19.96
CA LEU A 300 10.97 -1.13 -20.57
C LEU A 300 12.31 -1.31 -19.83
N ASN A 301 12.27 -1.58 -18.53
CA ASN A 301 13.45 -1.70 -17.69
C ASN A 301 13.32 -2.88 -16.73
N ALA A 302 14.45 -3.53 -16.44
CA ALA A 302 14.58 -4.53 -15.38
C ALA A 302 15.71 -4.12 -14.43
N ASP A 303 15.61 -4.53 -13.16
CA ASP A 303 16.65 -4.26 -12.15
C ASP A 303 17.98 -4.92 -12.50
N ARG A 304 17.91 -6.08 -13.17
CA ARG A 304 19.07 -6.83 -13.62
C ARG A 304 19.28 -6.69 -15.11
N LYS A 305 20.55 -6.74 -15.50
CA LYS A 305 20.97 -6.72 -16.91
C LYS A 305 21.88 -7.92 -17.20
N VAL A 306 21.91 -8.35 -18.46
CA VAL A 306 22.86 -9.35 -18.96
C VAL A 306 23.66 -8.80 -20.12
N SER A 307 24.82 -9.37 -20.37
CA SER A 307 25.72 -8.96 -21.46
C SER A 307 25.35 -9.63 -22.78
N LEU A 308 25.75 -9.00 -23.89
CA LEU A 308 25.66 -9.61 -25.20
C LEU A 308 26.43 -10.92 -25.28
N LEU A 309 27.48 -11.10 -24.47
CA LEU A 309 28.21 -12.35 -24.36
C LEU A 309 27.33 -13.51 -23.90
N ALA A 310 26.46 -13.27 -22.90
CA ALA A 310 25.51 -14.29 -22.42
C ALA A 310 24.55 -14.74 -23.52
N VAL A 311 24.17 -13.83 -24.44
CA VAL A 311 23.33 -14.12 -25.61
C VAL A 311 24.11 -14.92 -26.63
N LYS A 312 25.32 -14.49 -26.99
CA LYS A 312 26.20 -15.17 -27.97
C LYS A 312 26.54 -16.60 -27.51
N ASP A 313 26.82 -16.80 -26.24
CA ASP A 313 27.13 -18.11 -25.63
C ASP A 313 25.86 -18.96 -25.38
N LYS A 314 24.67 -18.48 -25.81
CA LYS A 314 23.36 -19.15 -25.64
C LYS A 314 23.06 -19.54 -24.18
N LYS A 315 23.48 -18.70 -23.22
CA LYS A 315 23.25 -18.89 -21.79
C LYS A 315 21.95 -18.25 -21.31
N VAL A 316 21.31 -17.43 -22.14
CA VAL A 316 20.00 -16.82 -21.89
C VAL A 316 19.08 -17.03 -23.09
N ARG A 317 17.79 -17.18 -22.79
CA ARG A 317 16.74 -17.14 -23.80
C ARG A 317 16.44 -15.66 -24.13
N VAL A 318 16.42 -15.33 -25.42
CA VAL A 318 16.07 -13.99 -25.91
C VAL A 318 14.60 -13.99 -26.32
N PHE A 319 13.88 -12.95 -25.91
CA PHE A 319 12.50 -12.66 -26.28
C PHE A 319 12.47 -11.32 -27.03
N LYS A 320 11.68 -11.27 -28.09
CA LYS A 320 11.53 -10.08 -28.95
C LYS A 320 10.50 -9.09 -28.38
N LYS A 321 10.46 -7.89 -28.91
CA LYS A 321 9.37 -6.94 -28.67
C LYS A 321 8.00 -7.59 -28.88
N ASN A 322 7.01 -7.16 -28.11
CA ASN A 322 5.64 -7.69 -28.07
C ASN A 322 5.53 -9.15 -27.56
N THR A 323 6.61 -9.78 -27.06
CA THR A 323 6.47 -11.04 -26.34
C THR A 323 5.78 -10.79 -24.99
N LEU A 324 4.76 -11.58 -24.69
CA LEU A 324 4.09 -11.56 -23.40
C LEU A 324 4.87 -12.47 -22.42
N LEU A 325 5.34 -11.90 -21.34
CA LEU A 325 6.01 -12.61 -20.24
C LEU A 325 4.98 -12.98 -19.18
N PHE A 326 4.93 -14.26 -18.83
CA PHE A 326 4.05 -14.82 -17.80
C PHE A 326 4.88 -15.41 -16.66
N VAL A 327 4.62 -14.97 -15.42
CA VAL A 327 5.26 -15.56 -14.25
C VAL A 327 4.64 -16.92 -13.95
N GLY A 328 5.38 -17.98 -14.24
CA GLY A 328 4.91 -19.36 -14.12
C GLY A 328 5.24 -20.03 -12.78
N ILE A 329 6.16 -19.49 -11.98
CA ILE A 329 6.63 -20.12 -10.74
C ILE A 329 6.75 -19.10 -9.60
N GLY A 330 6.22 -19.43 -8.43
CA GLY A 330 6.40 -18.65 -7.20
C GLY A 330 5.12 -18.00 -6.67
N SER A 331 5.26 -17.17 -5.64
CA SER A 331 4.14 -16.50 -4.97
C SER A 331 3.39 -15.49 -5.86
N THR A 332 3.98 -15.10 -6.98
CA THR A 332 3.44 -14.11 -7.93
C THR A 332 3.02 -14.73 -9.26
N VAL A 333 2.77 -16.04 -9.27
CA VAL A 333 2.22 -16.75 -10.46
C VAL A 333 1.00 -16.02 -11.01
N GLY A 334 0.94 -15.92 -12.35
CA GLY A 334 -0.12 -15.23 -13.06
C GLY A 334 0.14 -13.74 -13.33
N LYS A 335 1.24 -13.15 -12.85
CA LYS A 335 1.63 -11.82 -13.32
C LYS A 335 2.06 -11.88 -14.78
N VAL A 336 1.70 -10.85 -15.53
CA VAL A 336 2.01 -10.72 -16.96
C VAL A 336 2.52 -9.34 -17.30
N GLY A 337 3.31 -9.25 -18.39
CA GLY A 337 3.79 -8.00 -18.96
C GLY A 337 4.25 -8.21 -20.40
N ILE A 338 4.26 -7.17 -21.20
CA ILE A 338 4.64 -7.20 -22.62
C ILE A 338 6.00 -6.51 -22.79
N ILE A 339 6.93 -7.15 -23.45
CA ILE A 339 8.25 -6.56 -23.74
C ILE A 339 8.09 -5.35 -24.66
N GLY A 340 8.52 -4.18 -24.21
CA GLY A 340 8.53 -2.94 -24.99
C GLY A 340 9.85 -2.68 -25.72
N ASN A 341 10.96 -3.25 -25.27
CA ASN A 341 12.27 -3.15 -25.90
C ASN A 341 12.34 -4.06 -27.13
N GLU A 342 13.31 -3.82 -28.00
CA GLU A 342 13.52 -4.62 -29.21
C GLU A 342 13.73 -6.10 -28.86
N PHE A 343 14.48 -6.37 -27.81
CA PHE A 343 14.63 -7.70 -27.20
C PHE A 343 14.98 -7.62 -25.71
N ALA A 344 14.71 -8.69 -25.00
CA ALA A 344 15.01 -8.84 -23.59
C ALA A 344 15.21 -10.32 -23.23
N THR A 345 15.57 -10.57 -21.99
CA THR A 345 15.77 -11.93 -21.44
C THR A 345 15.03 -12.07 -20.11
N SER A 346 14.85 -13.29 -19.62
CA SER A 346 14.25 -13.54 -18.30
C SER A 346 14.83 -14.76 -17.62
N ASN A 347 14.56 -14.90 -16.32
CA ASN A 347 14.89 -16.10 -15.58
C ASN A 347 13.90 -17.25 -15.86
N GLN A 348 14.20 -18.43 -15.33
CA GLN A 348 13.40 -19.65 -15.52
C GLN A 348 12.02 -19.66 -14.82
N GLN A 349 11.70 -18.64 -14.02
CA GLN A 349 10.38 -18.49 -13.41
C GLN A 349 9.35 -17.86 -14.37
N ILE A 350 9.83 -17.33 -15.50
CA ILE A 350 9.03 -16.63 -16.48
C ILE A 350 9.02 -17.43 -17.79
N THR A 351 7.84 -17.58 -18.36
CA THR A 351 7.61 -18.09 -19.71
C THR A 351 7.17 -16.95 -20.60
N GLY A 352 7.88 -16.76 -21.72
CA GLY A 352 7.53 -15.80 -22.76
C GLY A 352 6.81 -16.50 -23.90
N PHE A 353 5.78 -15.89 -24.47
CA PHE A 353 5.09 -16.38 -25.65
C PHE A 353 4.58 -15.25 -26.54
N ASN A 354 4.43 -15.57 -27.82
CA ASN A 354 3.86 -14.69 -28.83
C ASN A 354 2.60 -15.33 -29.40
N VAL A 355 1.61 -14.54 -29.74
CA VAL A 355 0.36 -15.00 -30.34
C VAL A 355 0.26 -14.58 -31.81
N ASP A 356 -0.60 -15.26 -32.57
CA ASP A 356 -0.92 -14.82 -33.95
C ASP A 356 -1.75 -13.53 -33.91
N GLU A 357 -1.10 -12.41 -34.11
CA GLU A 357 -1.70 -11.08 -34.12
C GLU A 357 -2.79 -10.87 -35.19
N ASN A 358 -2.91 -11.78 -36.17
CA ASN A 358 -4.02 -11.74 -37.12
C ASN A 358 -5.35 -12.14 -36.47
N MET A 359 -5.29 -12.98 -35.44
CA MET A 359 -6.47 -13.55 -34.78
C MET A 359 -6.65 -13.03 -33.36
N LEU A 360 -5.53 -12.82 -32.64
CA LEU A 360 -5.55 -12.57 -31.20
C LEU A 360 -4.53 -11.46 -30.85
N LEU A 361 -5.01 -10.32 -30.39
CA LEU A 361 -4.14 -9.19 -30.02
C LEU A 361 -3.39 -9.46 -28.71
N THR A 362 -2.09 -9.28 -28.69
CA THR A 362 -1.23 -9.45 -27.48
C THR A 362 -1.74 -8.64 -26.29
N GLU A 363 -2.21 -7.42 -26.50
CA GLU A 363 -2.74 -6.56 -25.43
C GLU A 363 -4.08 -7.07 -24.89
N TYR A 364 -4.93 -7.67 -25.73
CA TYR A 364 -6.15 -8.32 -25.28
C TYR A 364 -5.81 -9.51 -24.37
N VAL A 365 -4.85 -10.35 -24.76
CA VAL A 365 -4.36 -11.47 -23.95
C VAL A 365 -3.77 -10.96 -22.63
N TYR A 366 -2.98 -9.87 -22.66
CA TYR A 366 -2.46 -9.26 -21.44
C TYR A 366 -3.59 -8.88 -20.47
N TYR A 367 -4.65 -8.22 -20.94
CA TYR A 367 -5.78 -7.85 -20.08
C TYR A 367 -6.56 -9.07 -19.59
N TYR A 368 -6.80 -10.02 -20.46
CA TYR A 368 -7.45 -11.27 -20.07
C TYR A 368 -6.67 -11.96 -18.94
N PHE A 369 -5.37 -12.15 -19.08
CA PHE A 369 -4.53 -12.78 -18.05
C PHE A 369 -4.42 -11.94 -16.77
N THR A 370 -4.49 -10.63 -16.87
CA THR A 370 -4.42 -9.73 -15.71
C THR A 370 -5.67 -9.85 -14.83
N TYR A 371 -6.85 -9.88 -15.43
CA TYR A 371 -8.13 -9.82 -14.71
C TYR A 371 -8.77 -11.19 -14.47
N PHE A 372 -8.48 -12.18 -15.30
CA PHE A 372 -8.97 -13.55 -15.13
C PHE A 372 -7.94 -14.50 -14.49
N LYS A 373 -7.24 -14.05 -13.47
CA LYS A 373 -6.25 -14.88 -12.76
C LYS A 373 -6.84 -16.20 -12.27
N ASN A 374 -8.07 -16.21 -11.79
CA ASN A 374 -8.74 -17.42 -11.33
C ASN A 374 -8.90 -18.48 -12.45
N VAL A 375 -8.97 -18.07 -13.71
CA VAL A 375 -9.01 -18.95 -14.87
C VAL A 375 -7.59 -19.33 -15.29
N THR A 376 -6.70 -18.35 -15.41
CA THR A 376 -5.34 -18.54 -15.93
C THR A 376 -4.41 -19.29 -14.96
N THR A 377 -4.70 -19.25 -13.66
CA THR A 377 -3.93 -19.97 -12.63
C THR A 377 -4.65 -21.21 -12.07
N LYS A 378 -5.85 -21.53 -12.57
CA LYS A 378 -6.67 -22.67 -12.10
C LYS A 378 -5.92 -24.01 -12.18
N GLU A 379 -5.07 -24.16 -13.19
CA GLU A 379 -4.25 -25.34 -13.44
C GLU A 379 -2.98 -25.42 -12.58
N GLN A 380 -2.73 -24.42 -11.69
CA GLN A 380 -1.55 -24.47 -10.84
C GLN A 380 -1.57 -25.69 -9.92
N THR A 381 -0.43 -26.35 -9.78
CA THR A 381 -0.27 -27.45 -8.82
C THR A 381 -0.41 -26.92 -7.40
N LYS A 382 -1.21 -27.59 -6.56
CA LYS A 382 -1.36 -27.32 -5.12
C LYS A 382 -0.14 -27.80 -4.32
N ALA A 383 1.06 -27.58 -4.83
CA ALA A 383 2.30 -27.85 -4.14
C ALA A 383 2.70 -26.65 -3.27
N THR A 384 3.72 -26.82 -2.44
CA THR A 384 4.30 -25.75 -1.60
C THR A 384 4.68 -24.52 -2.42
N LEU A 385 4.96 -24.69 -3.73
CA LEU A 385 5.22 -23.64 -4.69
C LEU A 385 4.28 -23.78 -5.90
N PRO A 386 3.38 -22.81 -6.18
CA PRO A 386 2.51 -22.85 -7.35
C PRO A 386 3.31 -22.84 -8.65
N ILE A 387 2.93 -23.71 -9.61
CA ILE A 387 3.61 -23.83 -10.93
C ILE A 387 2.58 -23.89 -12.05
N VAL A 388 2.76 -23.01 -13.05
CA VAL A 388 2.09 -23.03 -14.35
C VAL A 388 3.17 -23.10 -15.43
N ASN A 389 3.37 -24.27 -16.03
CA ASN A 389 4.35 -24.50 -17.09
C ASN A 389 3.79 -24.15 -18.48
N GLN A 390 4.59 -24.32 -19.54
CA GLN A 390 4.19 -24.02 -20.92
C GLN A 390 2.94 -24.79 -21.36
N GLU A 391 2.85 -26.09 -21.05
CA GLU A 391 1.71 -26.93 -21.39
C GLU A 391 0.42 -26.38 -20.74
N LYS A 392 0.49 -25.98 -19.49
CA LYS A 392 -0.64 -25.37 -18.77
C LYS A 392 -1.05 -24.02 -19.36
N ILE A 393 -0.07 -23.20 -19.79
CA ILE A 393 -0.37 -21.93 -20.50
C ILE A 393 -1.11 -22.24 -21.80
N MET A 394 -0.66 -23.22 -22.59
CA MET A 394 -1.31 -23.60 -23.84
C MET A 394 -2.74 -24.14 -23.63
N ASN A 395 -3.03 -24.73 -22.48
CA ASN A 395 -4.36 -25.26 -22.15
C ASN A 395 -5.32 -24.22 -21.53
N ILE A 396 -4.87 -22.98 -21.25
CA ILE A 396 -5.74 -21.93 -20.75
C ILE A 396 -6.84 -21.63 -21.77
N LEU A 397 -8.08 -21.63 -21.31
CA LEU A 397 -9.24 -21.28 -22.14
C LEU A 397 -9.38 -19.76 -22.22
N ILE A 398 -9.60 -19.27 -23.45
CA ILE A 398 -9.78 -17.84 -23.73
C ILE A 398 -10.92 -17.65 -24.74
N PRO A 399 -11.86 -16.72 -24.52
CA PRO A 399 -12.82 -16.31 -25.52
C PRO A 399 -12.14 -15.53 -26.65
N ILE A 400 -12.50 -15.79 -27.89
CA ILE A 400 -11.94 -15.11 -29.07
C ILE A 400 -13.03 -14.25 -29.73
N PRO A 401 -13.22 -12.99 -29.31
CA PRO A 401 -14.10 -12.07 -30.01
C PRO A 401 -13.47 -11.59 -31.34
N PRO A 402 -14.26 -11.02 -32.25
CA PRO A 402 -13.74 -10.34 -33.44
C PRO A 402 -12.67 -9.31 -33.07
N LYS A 403 -11.70 -9.10 -33.95
CA LYS A 403 -10.54 -8.23 -33.69
C LYS A 403 -10.91 -6.80 -33.33
N GLU A 404 -11.96 -6.28 -33.96
CA GLU A 404 -12.55 -4.97 -33.65
C GLU A 404 -13.05 -4.89 -32.21
N THR A 405 -13.66 -5.99 -31.73
CA THR A 405 -14.13 -6.08 -30.32
C THR A 405 -12.95 -6.18 -29.36
N GLN A 406 -11.92 -6.97 -29.70
CA GLN A 406 -10.68 -7.01 -28.89
C GLN A 406 -10.08 -5.61 -28.75
N GLN A 407 -9.98 -4.86 -29.87
CA GLN A 407 -9.45 -3.49 -29.86
C GLN A 407 -10.34 -2.53 -29.06
N ALA A 408 -11.66 -2.65 -29.17
CA ALA A 408 -12.59 -1.85 -28.36
C ALA A 408 -12.40 -2.11 -26.86
N ILE A 409 -12.23 -3.38 -26.46
CA ILE A 409 -11.93 -3.78 -25.07
C ILE A 409 -10.62 -3.15 -24.59
N ILE A 410 -9.56 -3.26 -25.39
CA ILE A 410 -8.25 -2.67 -25.05
C ILE A 410 -8.39 -1.16 -24.84
N ASN A 411 -9.00 -0.45 -25.78
CA ASN A 411 -9.13 1.02 -25.74
C ASN A 411 -9.94 1.47 -24.50
N GLN A 412 -11.01 0.77 -24.19
CA GLN A 412 -11.83 1.11 -23.02
C GLN A 412 -11.08 0.88 -21.70
N ILE A 413 -10.34 -0.21 -21.58
CA ILE A 413 -9.53 -0.49 -20.38
C ILE A 413 -8.38 0.51 -20.26
N ASP A 414 -7.71 0.85 -21.35
CA ASP A 414 -6.65 1.86 -21.33
C ASP A 414 -7.20 3.25 -20.93
N THR A 415 -8.44 3.58 -21.35
CA THR A 415 -9.13 4.79 -20.89
C THR A 415 -9.36 4.78 -19.38
N TYR A 416 -9.90 3.71 -18.83
CA TYR A 416 -10.07 3.57 -17.38
C TYR A 416 -8.74 3.65 -16.62
N LYS A 417 -7.70 2.96 -17.11
CA LYS A 417 -6.37 2.99 -16.47
C LYS A 417 -5.74 4.38 -16.48
N ASN A 418 -5.94 5.14 -17.54
CA ASN A 418 -5.48 6.52 -17.63
C ASN A 418 -6.21 7.42 -16.62
N GLU A 419 -7.52 7.26 -16.52
CA GLU A 419 -8.33 8.00 -15.55
C GLU A 419 -7.95 7.66 -14.10
N ILE A 420 -7.76 6.37 -13.77
CA ILE A 420 -7.28 5.90 -12.48
C ILE A 420 -5.94 6.56 -12.13
N LYS A 421 -5.01 6.60 -13.08
CA LYS A 421 -3.70 7.23 -12.90
C LYS A 421 -3.86 8.72 -12.57
N ILE A 422 -4.65 9.45 -13.34
CA ILE A 422 -4.91 10.89 -13.12
C ILE A 422 -5.53 11.14 -11.74
N LEU A 423 -6.51 10.34 -11.34
CA LEU A 423 -7.16 10.47 -10.03
C LEU A 423 -6.17 10.24 -8.89
N ARG A 424 -5.32 9.23 -8.96
CA ARG A 424 -4.29 8.94 -7.96
C ARG A 424 -3.22 10.03 -7.88
N GLU A 425 -2.80 10.57 -9.02
CA GLU A 425 -1.86 11.70 -9.07
C GLU A 425 -2.47 12.95 -8.43
N ARG A 426 -3.73 13.27 -8.73
CA ARG A 426 -4.47 14.38 -8.09
C ARG A 426 -4.60 14.20 -6.58
N ALA A 427 -4.95 13.00 -6.14
CA ALA A 427 -5.05 12.69 -4.71
C ALA A 427 -3.70 12.90 -3.99
N THR A 428 -2.62 12.42 -4.60
CA THR A 428 -1.26 12.58 -4.06
C THR A 428 -0.86 14.06 -3.98
N LEU A 429 -1.13 14.82 -5.03
CA LEU A 429 -0.83 16.25 -5.08
C LEU A 429 -1.59 17.02 -4.00
N LEU A 430 -2.89 16.76 -3.82
CA LEU A 430 -3.69 17.43 -2.78
C LEU A 430 -3.17 17.12 -1.38
N LYS A 431 -2.77 15.89 -1.08
CA LYS A 431 -2.16 15.52 0.21
C LYS A 431 -0.87 16.31 0.44
N GLN A 432 0.00 16.38 -0.57
CA GLN A 432 1.24 17.16 -0.48
C GLN A 432 0.99 18.65 -0.30
N GLN A 433 0.04 19.22 -1.03
CA GLN A 433 -0.36 20.63 -0.89
C GLN A 433 -0.91 20.92 0.50
N ALA A 434 -1.76 20.05 1.06
CA ALA A 434 -2.28 20.22 2.41
C ALA A 434 -1.15 20.30 3.46
N GLU A 435 -0.17 19.41 3.36
CA GLU A 435 0.99 19.39 4.26
C GLU A 435 1.89 20.63 4.07
N GLN A 436 2.22 20.97 2.83
CA GLN A 436 3.09 22.12 2.53
C GLN A 436 2.46 23.46 2.95
N GLU A 437 1.19 23.68 2.64
CA GLU A 437 0.50 24.92 3.03
C GLU A 437 0.39 25.04 4.56
N PHE A 438 0.11 23.93 5.25
CA PHE A 438 0.13 23.92 6.71
C PHE A 438 1.51 24.28 7.26
N GLU A 439 2.55 23.62 6.78
CA GLU A 439 3.93 23.88 7.23
C GLU A 439 4.38 25.31 6.91
N GLN A 440 4.06 25.85 5.73
CA GLN A 440 4.34 27.23 5.37
C GLN A 440 3.63 28.20 6.32
N THR A 441 2.37 27.95 6.65
CA THR A 441 1.61 28.83 7.56
C THR A 441 2.21 28.87 8.95
N ILE A 442 2.78 27.75 9.44
CA ILE A 442 3.23 27.61 10.83
C ILE A 442 4.73 27.91 10.99
N PHE A 443 5.57 27.61 10.00
CA PHE A 443 7.04 27.68 10.11
C PHE A 443 7.68 28.77 9.24
N SER A 444 6.97 29.38 8.31
CA SER A 444 7.45 30.51 7.48
C SER A 444 6.86 31.80 7.98
#